data_0e93326688ca7fbbe38470c264937332
#
_entry.id   0e93326688ca7fbbe38470c264937332
#
_cell.length_a   1.000
_cell.length_b   1.000
_cell.length_c   1.000
_cell.angle_alpha   90.00
_cell.angle_beta   90.00
_cell.angle_gamma   90.00
#
_symmetry.space_group_name_H-M   'P 1'
#
loop_
_entity.id
_entity.type
_entity.pdbx_description
1 polymer ?
#
loop_
_entity_poly.entity_id
_entity_poly.type
_entity_poly.pdbx_seq_one_letter_code
_entity_poly.pdbx_strand_id
1 'polypeptide(L)'
;GLTADRKQRSGVKAAIIREKGTNGEREMAYSLYLAGFDVKDVMMTDLISGRETLEDINMIVFCGGFSNSDVLGSAKGWAGGFLYNEKAKKALENYYKRTDTLSLGICNGCQLMQELNLICPEHSRRPKMLHNDSHKFESNFISVVIPQNNSVMFGPLSGSKLGIWIAHGEGKFQLPEKLSEYNVIAKYAYSQY
;
A
#
# COMPACT_ATOMS: atom_id res chain seq x y z
N GLY A 1 -11.94 -6.63 -21.89
CA GLY A 1 -12.22 -5.28 -21.43
C GLY A 1 -12.95 -5.30 -20.10
N LEU A 2 -12.49 -4.50 -19.15
CA LEU A 2 -13.20 -4.31 -17.90
C LEU A 2 -14.52 -3.59 -18.21
N THR A 3 -15.64 -4.23 -17.94
CA THR A 3 -16.95 -3.60 -18.08
C THR A 3 -17.29 -2.89 -16.77
N ALA A 4 -17.52 -1.58 -16.86
CA ALA A 4 -17.93 -0.75 -15.71
C ALA A 4 -19.35 -1.08 -15.18
N ASP A 5 -20.09 -1.89 -15.92
CA ASP A 5 -21.52 -2.16 -15.63
C ASP A 5 -21.69 -3.48 -14.88
N ARG A 6 -21.34 -3.44 -13.61
CA ARG A 6 -21.47 -4.58 -12.71
C ARG A 6 -22.84 -4.59 -12.03
N LYS A 7 -23.72 -5.50 -12.46
CA LYS A 7 -25.08 -5.61 -11.92
C LYS A 7 -25.20 -6.36 -10.58
N GLN A 8 -24.16 -7.08 -10.18
CA GLN A 8 -24.16 -7.88 -8.94
C GLN A 8 -22.93 -7.63 -8.11
N ARG A 9 -23.07 -7.72 -6.78
CA ARG A 9 -21.93 -7.70 -5.85
C ARG A 9 -21.13 -8.99 -6.00
N SER A 10 -19.81 -8.90 -5.97
CA SER A 10 -18.92 -10.07 -6.04
C SER A 10 -18.85 -10.85 -4.74
N GLY A 11 -19.12 -10.20 -3.61
CA GLY A 11 -18.87 -10.74 -2.27
C GLY A 11 -17.42 -10.65 -1.81
N VAL A 12 -16.49 -10.28 -2.68
CA VAL A 12 -15.08 -10.03 -2.32
C VAL A 12 -14.96 -8.56 -1.92
N LYS A 13 -14.60 -8.31 -0.67
CA LYS A 13 -14.62 -6.97 -0.08
C LYS A 13 -13.25 -6.35 0.01
N ALA A 14 -13.17 -5.08 -0.42
CA ALA A 14 -11.99 -4.25 -0.25
C ALA A 14 -12.29 -3.09 0.69
N ALA A 15 -11.39 -2.80 1.62
CA ALA A 15 -11.45 -1.62 2.46
C ALA A 15 -10.37 -0.63 2.08
N ILE A 16 -10.77 0.62 1.89
CA ILE A 16 -9.84 1.74 1.77
C ILE A 16 -9.66 2.32 3.16
N ILE A 17 -8.45 2.19 3.71
CA ILE A 17 -8.13 2.70 5.05
C ILE A 17 -7.57 4.11 4.91
N ARG A 18 -8.22 5.05 5.56
CA ARG A 18 -7.90 6.48 5.49
C ARG A 18 -7.56 7.07 6.84
N GLU A 19 -6.63 8.01 6.81
CA GLU A 19 -6.31 8.90 7.92
C GLU A 19 -6.51 10.35 7.50
N LYS A 20 -6.59 11.25 8.44
CA LYS A 20 -6.65 12.68 8.16
C LYS A 20 -5.45 13.12 7.30
N GLY A 21 -5.72 13.76 6.19
CA GLY A 21 -4.70 14.23 5.24
C GLY A 21 -4.40 13.26 4.10
N THR A 22 -4.94 12.04 4.10
CA THR A 22 -4.85 11.14 2.94
C THR A 22 -5.78 11.61 1.81
N ASN A 23 -5.47 11.22 0.58
CA ASN A 23 -6.28 11.52 -0.59
C ASN A 23 -6.25 10.38 -1.62
N GLY A 24 -7.02 10.54 -2.72
CA GLY A 24 -7.09 9.54 -3.78
C GLY A 24 -8.06 8.40 -3.50
N GLU A 25 -8.86 8.47 -2.44
CA GLU A 25 -9.80 7.43 -2.05
C GLU A 25 -10.90 7.20 -3.08
N ARG A 26 -11.36 8.22 -3.77
CA ARG A 26 -12.41 8.09 -4.79
C ARG A 26 -11.90 7.35 -6.02
N GLU A 27 -10.74 7.73 -6.50
CA GLU A 27 -10.07 7.09 -7.63
C GLU A 27 -9.74 5.63 -7.31
N MET A 28 -9.27 5.37 -6.10
CA MET A 28 -9.00 4.01 -5.63
C MET A 28 -10.28 3.20 -5.51
N ALA A 29 -11.35 3.76 -4.96
CA ALA A 29 -12.65 3.09 -4.85
C ALA A 29 -13.17 2.69 -6.23
N TYR A 30 -13.07 3.59 -7.20
CA TYR A 30 -13.49 3.31 -8.57
C TYR A 30 -12.63 2.21 -9.22
N SER A 31 -11.30 2.27 -9.03
CA SER A 31 -10.39 1.25 -9.55
C SER A 31 -10.67 -0.13 -8.96
N LEU A 32 -10.91 -0.21 -7.66
CA LEU A 32 -11.27 -1.46 -6.98
C LEU A 32 -12.63 -1.98 -7.46
N TYR A 33 -13.60 -1.09 -7.63
CA TYR A 33 -14.90 -1.44 -8.19
C TYR A 33 -14.77 -2.04 -9.59
N LEU A 34 -13.99 -1.41 -10.46
CA LEU A 34 -13.72 -1.92 -11.81
C LEU A 34 -13.01 -3.28 -11.78
N ALA A 35 -12.15 -3.50 -10.79
CA ALA A 35 -11.47 -4.79 -10.59
C ALA A 35 -12.38 -5.88 -10.01
N GLY A 36 -13.59 -5.55 -9.61
CA GLY A 36 -14.59 -6.51 -9.16
C GLY A 36 -14.84 -6.54 -7.65
N PHE A 37 -14.19 -5.69 -6.87
CA PHE A 37 -14.40 -5.63 -5.41
C PHE A 37 -15.68 -4.88 -5.03
N ASP A 38 -16.26 -5.30 -3.91
CA ASP A 38 -17.22 -4.49 -3.16
C ASP A 38 -16.44 -3.62 -2.18
N VAL A 39 -16.53 -2.29 -2.35
CA VAL A 39 -15.63 -1.34 -1.68
C VAL A 39 -16.26 -0.75 -0.43
N LYS A 40 -15.48 -0.72 0.64
CA LYS A 40 -15.84 -0.10 1.92
C LYS A 40 -14.83 0.99 2.27
N ASP A 41 -15.31 2.14 2.69
CA ASP A 41 -14.51 3.22 3.21
C ASP A 41 -14.31 3.06 4.72
N VAL A 42 -13.08 3.04 5.18
CA VAL A 42 -12.72 2.82 6.59
C VAL A 42 -11.80 3.95 7.06
N MET A 43 -12.28 4.68 8.07
CA MET A 43 -11.44 5.68 8.74
C MET A 43 -10.65 5.05 9.89
N MET A 44 -9.48 5.60 10.19
CA MET A 44 -8.70 5.15 11.36
C MET A 44 -9.51 5.21 12.66
N THR A 45 -10.41 6.18 12.79
CA THR A 45 -11.33 6.27 13.94
C THR A 45 -12.26 5.07 14.08
N ASP A 46 -12.61 4.40 12.97
CA ASP A 46 -13.42 3.18 13.00
C ASP A 46 -12.62 1.99 13.57
N LEU A 47 -11.37 1.89 13.20
CA LEU A 47 -10.46 0.86 13.74
C LEU A 47 -10.12 1.12 15.20
N ILE A 48 -9.82 2.36 15.55
CA ILE A 48 -9.47 2.79 16.91
C ILE A 48 -10.63 2.55 17.88
N SER A 49 -11.87 2.82 17.45
CA SER A 49 -13.06 2.61 18.27
C SER A 49 -13.51 1.14 18.32
N GLY A 50 -13.01 0.31 17.42
CA GLY A 50 -13.44 -1.09 17.27
C GLY A 50 -14.74 -1.28 16.50
N ARG A 51 -15.28 -0.22 15.87
CA ARG A 51 -16.44 -0.35 14.96
C ARG A 51 -16.11 -1.16 13.71
N GLU A 52 -14.86 -1.12 13.28
CA GLU A 52 -14.33 -1.93 12.19
C GLU A 52 -13.24 -2.85 12.71
N THR A 53 -13.28 -4.12 12.32
CA THR A 53 -12.32 -5.16 12.72
C THR A 53 -11.62 -5.81 11.53
N LEU A 54 -12.01 -5.49 10.31
CA LEU A 54 -11.51 -6.03 9.05
C LEU A 54 -11.78 -7.54 8.84
N GLU A 55 -12.58 -8.17 9.68
CA GLU A 55 -12.82 -9.62 9.64
C GLU A 55 -13.48 -10.08 8.33
N ASP A 56 -14.30 -9.25 7.71
CA ASP A 56 -14.99 -9.53 6.45
C ASP A 56 -14.27 -8.96 5.21
N ILE A 57 -13.07 -8.39 5.38
CA ILE A 57 -12.31 -7.74 4.33
C ILE A 57 -11.25 -8.68 3.76
N ASN A 58 -11.15 -8.74 2.43
CA ASN A 58 -10.16 -9.56 1.71
C ASN A 58 -9.00 -8.73 1.11
N MET A 59 -9.22 -7.45 0.88
CA MET A 59 -8.21 -6.52 0.36
C MET A 59 -8.23 -5.24 1.17
N ILE A 60 -7.09 -4.80 1.68
CA ILE A 60 -6.95 -3.46 2.26
C ILE A 60 -6.06 -2.61 1.37
N VAL A 61 -6.41 -1.34 1.25
CA VAL A 61 -5.61 -0.33 0.55
C VAL A 61 -5.36 0.84 1.47
N PHE A 62 -4.10 1.18 1.66
CA PHE A 62 -3.69 2.41 2.31
C PHE A 62 -3.42 3.47 1.24
N CYS A 63 -4.23 4.52 1.22
CA CYS A 63 -4.12 5.60 0.25
C CYS A 63 -2.89 6.47 0.48
N GLY A 64 -2.57 7.26 -0.53
CA GLY A 64 -1.52 8.26 -0.49
C GLY A 64 -1.94 9.58 0.16
N GLY A 65 -1.15 10.60 -0.02
CA GLY A 65 -1.32 11.93 0.52
C GLY A 65 -0.31 12.24 1.62
N PHE A 66 -0.73 13.04 2.60
CA PHE A 66 0.12 13.46 3.72
C PHE A 66 -0.66 13.24 5.02
N SER A 67 -0.69 12.01 5.49
CA SER A 67 -1.39 11.64 6.72
C SER A 67 -0.89 12.47 7.91
N ASN A 68 -1.82 13.06 8.67
CA ASN A 68 -1.50 13.95 9.78
C ASN A 68 -0.53 15.08 9.39
N SER A 69 -0.62 15.57 8.14
CA SER A 69 0.30 16.57 7.54
C SER A 69 1.77 16.11 7.53
N ASP A 70 2.05 14.84 7.73
CA ASP A 70 3.39 14.23 7.83
C ASP A 70 4.34 14.98 8.80
N VAL A 71 3.80 15.51 9.88
CA VAL A 71 4.57 16.30 10.87
C VAL A 71 5.78 15.52 11.40
N LEU A 72 5.64 14.20 11.58
CA LEU A 72 6.72 13.33 12.01
C LEU A 72 7.50 12.70 10.84
N GLY A 73 7.08 12.96 9.59
CA GLY A 73 7.62 12.36 8.39
C GLY A 73 7.15 10.92 8.14
N SER A 74 7.21 10.48 6.87
CA SER A 74 7.05 9.09 6.42
C SER A 74 5.90 8.31 7.07
N ALA A 75 4.73 8.91 7.20
CA ALA A 75 3.52 8.31 7.79
C ALA A 75 3.67 7.83 9.25
N LYS A 76 4.62 8.33 10.00
CA LYS A 76 4.86 7.92 11.41
C LYS A 76 3.66 8.21 12.31
N GLY A 77 2.97 9.34 12.13
CA GLY A 77 1.75 9.64 12.86
C GLY A 77 0.63 8.65 12.59
N TRP A 78 0.45 8.25 11.36
CA TRP A 78 -0.51 7.21 10.96
C TRP A 78 -0.14 5.85 11.55
N ALA A 79 1.14 5.48 11.45
CA ALA A 79 1.65 4.24 12.04
C ALA A 79 1.40 4.20 13.56
N GLY A 80 1.56 5.33 14.25
CA GLY A 80 1.26 5.45 15.68
C GLY A 80 -0.18 5.09 16.02
N GLY A 81 -1.14 5.40 15.15
CA GLY A 81 -2.54 5.02 15.32
C GLY A 81 -2.75 3.51 15.37
N PHE A 82 -1.96 2.74 14.63
CA PHE A 82 -1.95 1.28 14.73
C PHE A 82 -1.13 0.76 15.90
N LEU A 83 0.08 1.28 16.07
CA LEU A 83 1.04 0.74 17.04
C LEU A 83 0.61 0.95 18.50
N TYR A 84 -0.04 2.07 18.79
CA TYR A 84 -0.37 2.48 20.16
C TYR A 84 -1.85 2.37 20.54
N ASN A 85 -2.69 1.89 19.60
CA ASN A 85 -4.09 1.58 19.89
C ASN A 85 -4.33 0.08 19.77
N GLU A 86 -4.73 -0.55 20.86
CA GLU A 86 -4.87 -2.01 20.92
C GLU A 86 -5.91 -2.56 19.94
N LYS A 87 -7.04 -1.88 19.76
CA LYS A 87 -8.11 -2.35 18.85
C LYS A 87 -7.66 -2.29 17.40
N ALA A 88 -7.07 -1.16 16.98
CA ALA A 88 -6.55 -1.01 15.63
C ALA A 88 -5.39 -1.98 15.35
N LYS A 89 -4.47 -2.11 16.31
CA LYS A 89 -3.34 -3.07 16.23
C LYS A 89 -3.84 -4.50 16.08
N LYS A 90 -4.77 -4.91 16.92
CA LYS A 90 -5.34 -6.26 16.89
C LYS A 90 -6.08 -6.54 15.60
N ALA A 91 -6.87 -5.60 15.08
CA ALA A 91 -7.56 -5.73 13.81
C ALA A 91 -6.56 -5.99 12.67
N LEU A 92 -5.47 -5.21 12.62
CA LEU A 92 -4.43 -5.36 11.60
C LEU A 92 -3.66 -6.68 11.75
N GLU A 93 -3.25 -7.05 12.96
CA GLU A 93 -2.55 -8.31 13.22
C GLU A 93 -3.40 -9.52 12.82
N ASN A 94 -4.68 -9.55 13.18
CA ASN A 94 -5.60 -10.61 12.82
C ASN A 94 -5.82 -10.67 11.30
N TYR A 95 -5.88 -9.52 10.64
CA TYR A 95 -5.97 -9.43 9.19
C TYR A 95 -4.79 -10.13 8.50
N TYR A 96 -3.56 -9.83 8.92
CA TYR A 96 -2.36 -10.42 8.33
C TYR A 96 -2.12 -11.89 8.70
N LYS A 97 -2.78 -12.42 9.73
CA LYS A 97 -2.74 -13.86 10.05
C LYS A 97 -3.58 -14.71 9.10
N ARG A 98 -4.57 -14.10 8.44
CA ARG A 98 -5.43 -14.81 7.49
C ARG A 98 -4.69 -15.06 6.17
N THR A 99 -5.08 -16.12 5.47
CA THR A 99 -4.48 -16.53 4.18
C THR A 99 -5.27 -16.04 2.96
N ASP A 100 -6.46 -15.47 3.18
CA ASP A 100 -7.38 -15.00 2.14
C ASP A 100 -7.35 -13.48 1.97
N THR A 101 -6.24 -12.84 2.30
CA THR A 101 -6.11 -11.38 2.34
C THR A 101 -4.96 -10.87 1.50
N LEU A 102 -5.15 -9.66 0.96
CA LEU A 102 -4.15 -8.89 0.24
C LEU A 102 -4.07 -7.47 0.79
N SER A 103 -2.94 -6.82 0.60
CA SER A 103 -2.76 -5.41 0.97
C SER A 103 -1.97 -4.64 -0.09
N LEU A 104 -2.29 -3.38 -0.23
CA LEU A 104 -1.63 -2.45 -1.15
C LEU A 104 -1.44 -1.10 -0.46
N GLY A 105 -0.23 -0.56 -0.52
CA GLY A 105 0.08 0.79 -0.06
C GLY A 105 0.51 1.67 -1.22
N ILE A 106 -0.09 2.84 -1.33
CA ILE A 106 0.21 3.82 -2.36
C ILE A 106 0.86 5.05 -1.74
N CYS A 107 2.07 5.41 -2.18
CA CYS A 107 2.79 6.62 -1.75
C CYS A 107 2.90 6.69 -0.20
N ASN A 108 2.18 7.57 0.45
CA ASN A 108 2.13 7.66 1.92
C ASN A 108 1.66 6.35 2.57
N GLY A 109 0.74 5.64 1.92
CA GLY A 109 0.32 4.29 2.34
C GLY A 109 1.44 3.25 2.24
N CYS A 110 2.32 3.35 1.26
CA CYS A 110 3.53 2.51 1.18
C CYS A 110 4.51 2.83 2.32
N GLN A 111 4.70 4.10 2.64
CA GLN A 111 5.48 4.54 3.79
C GLN A 111 4.91 3.99 5.11
N LEU A 112 3.58 4.01 5.26
CA LEU A 112 2.90 3.39 6.40
C LEU A 112 3.20 1.90 6.50
N MET A 113 3.08 1.15 5.42
CA MET A 113 3.37 -0.28 5.41
C MET A 113 4.82 -0.57 5.81
N GLN A 114 5.75 0.27 5.39
CA GLN A 114 7.14 0.16 5.78
C GLN A 114 7.33 0.44 7.29
N GLU A 115 6.72 1.49 7.83
CA GLU A 115 6.78 1.83 9.26
C GLU A 115 6.17 0.72 10.15
N LEU A 116 5.14 0.03 9.65
CA LEU A 116 4.51 -1.10 10.34
C LEU A 116 5.19 -2.45 10.08
N ASN A 117 6.29 -2.48 9.34
CA ASN A 117 7.02 -3.70 8.96
C ASN A 117 6.15 -4.73 8.23
N LEU A 118 5.31 -4.29 7.30
CA LEU A 118 4.39 -5.15 6.56
C LEU A 118 4.93 -5.57 5.19
N ILE A 119 6.00 -4.94 4.69
CA ILE A 119 6.54 -5.19 3.33
C ILE A 119 7.46 -6.42 3.32
N CYS A 120 8.40 -6.48 4.26
CA CYS A 120 9.36 -7.58 4.37
C CYS A 120 9.44 -8.08 5.82
N PRO A 121 8.33 -8.58 6.39
CA PRO A 121 8.29 -8.94 7.81
C PRO A 121 9.19 -10.13 8.17
N GLU A 122 9.56 -10.95 7.19
CA GLU A 122 10.43 -12.12 7.33
C GLU A 122 11.91 -11.76 7.55
N HIS A 123 12.32 -10.54 7.20
CA HIS A 123 13.69 -10.09 7.38
C HIS A 123 13.94 -9.58 8.79
N SER A 124 15.05 -10.01 9.42
CA SER A 124 15.43 -9.58 10.76
C SER A 124 15.81 -8.09 10.83
N ARG A 125 16.37 -7.55 9.74
CA ARG A 125 16.68 -6.13 9.59
C ARG A 125 15.65 -5.47 8.70
N ARG A 126 15.06 -4.36 9.18
CA ARG A 126 13.98 -3.66 8.49
C ARG A 126 14.51 -2.76 7.39
N PRO A 127 13.90 -2.78 6.20
CA PRO A 127 14.10 -1.72 5.21
C PRO A 127 13.77 -0.35 5.79
N LYS A 128 14.39 0.68 5.24
CA LYS A 128 14.07 2.08 5.53
C LYS A 128 13.61 2.78 4.27
N MET A 129 12.77 3.78 4.43
CA MET A 129 12.38 4.69 3.36
C MET A 129 13.11 6.01 3.58
N LEU A 130 13.88 6.44 2.59
CA LEU A 130 14.72 7.64 2.65
C LEU A 130 14.17 8.73 1.74
N HIS A 131 14.61 9.97 1.99
CA HIS A 131 14.41 11.07 1.08
C HIS A 131 14.98 10.77 -0.31
N ASN A 132 14.35 11.32 -1.33
CA ASN A 132 14.90 11.30 -2.68
C ASN A 132 16.30 11.92 -2.69
N ASP A 133 17.18 11.41 -3.55
CA ASP A 133 18.54 11.97 -3.71
C ASP A 133 18.51 13.43 -4.15
N SER A 134 17.47 13.85 -4.86
CA SER A 134 17.24 15.23 -5.26
C SER A 134 16.88 16.16 -4.09
N HIS A 135 16.52 15.63 -2.93
CA HIS A 135 15.99 16.38 -1.78
C HIS A 135 14.70 17.17 -2.11
N LYS A 136 13.98 16.73 -3.14
CA LYS A 136 12.75 17.36 -3.61
C LYS A 136 11.63 16.33 -3.77
N PHE A 137 10.40 16.81 -3.72
CA PHE A 137 9.26 16.05 -4.19
C PHE A 137 9.36 15.91 -5.70
N GLU A 138 9.35 14.66 -6.20
CA GLU A 138 9.39 14.36 -7.61
C GLU A 138 8.05 13.84 -8.08
N SER A 139 7.55 14.40 -9.18
CA SER A 139 6.37 13.94 -9.90
C SER A 139 6.74 13.72 -11.35
N ASN A 140 6.71 12.47 -11.80
CA ASN A 140 7.16 12.11 -13.14
C ASN A 140 6.45 10.86 -13.66
N PHE A 141 6.42 10.69 -14.98
CA PHE A 141 5.95 9.48 -15.64
C PHE A 141 7.16 8.64 -16.06
N ILE A 142 7.28 7.46 -15.49
CA ILE A 142 8.42 6.57 -15.68
C ILE A 142 8.00 5.21 -16.22
N SER A 143 8.96 4.44 -16.68
CA SER A 143 8.76 3.05 -17.10
C SER A 143 9.35 2.09 -16.09
N VAL A 144 8.59 1.04 -15.77
CA VAL A 144 9.04 -0.08 -14.96
C VAL A 144 8.90 -1.39 -15.72
N VAL A 145 9.76 -2.33 -15.42
CA VAL A 145 9.67 -3.73 -15.87
C VAL A 145 9.26 -4.60 -14.69
N ILE A 146 8.31 -5.49 -14.93
CA ILE A 146 7.88 -6.46 -13.93
C ILE A 146 8.71 -7.73 -14.14
N PRO A 147 9.69 -8.03 -13.25
CA PRO A 147 10.46 -9.27 -13.35
C PRO A 147 9.60 -10.48 -13.01
N GLN A 148 10.12 -11.67 -13.28
CA GLN A 148 9.49 -12.89 -12.82
C GLN A 148 9.33 -12.85 -11.28
N ASN A 149 8.12 -13.05 -10.80
CA ASN A 149 7.78 -12.98 -9.38
C ASN A 149 6.60 -13.88 -9.03
N ASN A 150 6.41 -14.14 -7.74
CA ASN A 150 5.32 -14.97 -7.22
C ASN A 150 4.22 -14.16 -6.52
N SER A 151 4.19 -12.85 -6.71
CA SER A 151 3.12 -12.00 -6.17
C SER A 151 1.77 -12.36 -6.77
N VAL A 152 0.74 -12.42 -5.94
CA VAL A 152 -0.64 -12.64 -6.40
C VAL A 152 -1.07 -11.55 -7.38
N MET A 153 -0.70 -10.29 -7.10
CA MET A 153 -1.09 -9.14 -7.93
C MET A 153 -0.21 -9.00 -9.19
N PHE A 154 1.10 -9.19 -9.05
CA PHE A 154 2.08 -8.86 -10.10
C PHE A 154 2.64 -10.08 -10.84
N GLY A 155 2.50 -11.29 -10.30
CA GLY A 155 2.96 -12.51 -10.97
C GLY A 155 2.42 -12.66 -12.39
N PRO A 156 1.10 -12.45 -12.63
CA PRO A 156 0.52 -12.52 -13.96
C PRO A 156 1.03 -11.46 -14.94
N LEU A 157 1.66 -10.39 -14.43
CA LEU A 157 2.25 -9.31 -15.24
C LEU A 157 3.74 -9.51 -15.52
N SER A 158 4.33 -10.63 -15.10
CA SER A 158 5.75 -10.93 -15.32
C SER A 158 6.14 -10.77 -16.79
N GLY A 159 7.24 -10.06 -17.04
CA GLY A 159 7.72 -9.72 -18.38
C GLY A 159 7.11 -8.44 -18.98
N SER A 160 6.08 -7.87 -18.35
CA SER A 160 5.46 -6.63 -18.83
C SER A 160 6.34 -5.41 -18.54
N LYS A 161 6.23 -4.42 -19.44
CA LYS A 161 6.76 -3.07 -19.25
C LYS A 161 5.58 -2.11 -19.09
N LEU A 162 5.55 -1.37 -17.99
CA LEU A 162 4.45 -0.48 -17.66
C LEU A 162 4.95 0.95 -17.51
N GLY A 163 4.14 1.91 -17.99
CA GLY A 163 4.29 3.31 -17.63
C GLY A 163 3.55 3.59 -16.34
N ILE A 164 4.21 4.21 -15.39
CA ILE A 164 3.61 4.57 -14.11
C ILE A 164 3.97 6.01 -13.72
N TRP A 165 3.12 6.63 -12.93
CA TRP A 165 3.41 7.90 -12.29
C TRP A 165 4.09 7.68 -10.96
N ILE A 166 5.16 8.45 -10.70
CA ILE A 166 5.72 8.61 -9.37
C ILE A 166 5.34 10.00 -8.84
N ALA A 167 5.12 10.09 -7.53
CA ALA A 167 4.82 11.34 -6.84
C ALA A 167 5.21 11.18 -5.37
N HIS A 168 6.47 11.49 -5.03
CA HIS A 168 7.00 11.30 -3.68
C HIS A 168 8.23 12.17 -3.39
N GLY A 169 8.42 12.49 -2.12
CA GLY A 169 9.63 13.09 -1.59
C GLY A 169 10.52 12.11 -0.83
N GLU A 170 9.92 11.02 -0.33
CA GLU A 170 10.56 9.97 0.46
C GLU A 170 10.18 8.61 -0.12
N GLY A 171 10.75 8.27 -1.28
CA GLY A 171 10.44 7.04 -2.01
C GLY A 171 11.64 6.13 -2.26
N LYS A 172 12.80 6.40 -1.65
CA LYS A 172 14.01 5.62 -1.81
C LYS A 172 14.10 4.55 -0.74
N PHE A 173 13.97 3.27 -1.13
CA PHE A 173 14.21 2.15 -0.22
C PHE A 173 15.70 1.97 0.05
N GLN A 174 16.05 1.85 1.32
CA GLN A 174 17.34 1.35 1.78
C GLN A 174 17.13 -0.08 2.29
N LEU A 175 17.68 -1.04 1.55
CA LEU A 175 17.55 -2.46 1.86
C LEU A 175 18.80 -2.94 2.60
N PRO A 176 18.66 -3.54 3.80
CA PRO A 176 19.80 -4.04 4.57
C PRO A 176 20.51 -5.22 3.92
N GLU A 177 19.79 -6.05 3.16
CA GLU A 177 20.32 -7.23 2.49
C GLU A 177 20.53 -6.99 0.99
N LYS A 178 21.12 -7.98 0.31
CA LYS A 178 21.27 -7.98 -1.16
C LYS A 178 19.88 -7.99 -1.81
N LEU A 179 19.75 -7.36 -2.95
CA LEU A 179 18.47 -7.29 -3.69
C LEU A 179 17.88 -8.67 -4.00
N SER A 180 18.74 -9.68 -4.19
CA SER A 180 18.33 -11.07 -4.44
C SER A 180 17.59 -11.72 -3.26
N GLU A 181 17.72 -11.17 -2.05
CA GLU A 181 17.01 -11.65 -0.86
C GLU A 181 15.56 -11.14 -0.75
N TYR A 182 15.16 -10.27 -1.67
CA TYR A 182 13.83 -9.67 -1.69
C TYR A 182 13.03 -10.12 -2.91
N ASN A 183 11.71 -10.25 -2.73
CA ASN A 183 10.78 -10.49 -3.83
C ASN A 183 10.52 -9.15 -4.56
N VAL A 184 11.35 -8.85 -5.55
CA VAL A 184 11.25 -7.61 -6.32
C VAL A 184 10.18 -7.76 -7.39
N ILE A 185 9.11 -6.98 -7.27
CA ILE A 185 7.96 -7.03 -8.17
C ILE A 185 8.00 -6.02 -9.31
N ALA A 186 8.84 -5.00 -9.21
CA ALA A 186 9.02 -4.00 -10.25
C ALA A 186 10.45 -3.43 -10.19
N LYS A 187 11.00 -3.12 -11.34
CA LYS A 187 12.32 -2.45 -11.49
C LYS A 187 12.17 -1.30 -12.47
N TYR A 188 12.92 -0.23 -12.24
CA TYR A 188 13.03 0.82 -13.24
C TYR A 188 13.56 0.24 -14.56
N ALA A 189 12.95 0.65 -15.68
CA ALA A 189 13.33 0.17 -17.00
C ALA A 189 14.65 0.77 -17.50
N TYR A 190 15.07 1.90 -16.90
CA TYR A 190 16.29 2.62 -17.22
C TYR A 190 17.08 2.91 -15.95
N SER A 191 18.41 2.81 -16.02
CA SER A 191 19.33 2.95 -14.88
C SER A 191 19.55 4.39 -14.38
N GLN A 192 18.77 5.36 -14.86
CA GLN A 192 18.92 6.78 -14.50
C GLN A 192 17.97 7.25 -13.39
N TYR A 193 17.27 6.31 -12.75
CA TYR A 193 16.40 6.60 -11.62
C TYR A 193 16.69 5.66 -10.47
#